data_048c8c9866f76313b38fdc5438486e29
#
_entry.id   048c8c9866f76313b38fdc5438486e29
#
_cell.length_a   1.000
_cell.length_b   1.000
_cell.length_c   1.000
_cell.angle_alpha   90.00
_cell.angle_beta   90.00
_cell.angle_gamma   90.00
#
_symmetry.space_group_name_H-M   'P 1'
#
loop_
_entity.id
_entity.type
_entity.pdbx_description
1 polymer ?
#
loop_
_entity_poly.entity_id
_entity_poly.type
_entity_poly.pdbx_seq_one_letter_code
_entity_poly.pdbx_strand_id
1 'polypeptide(L)'
;MELRRSWQRLLGLWTDRPRREGTTIAERYTIQELLGMGSYGLTYLCTDDQNGREVALKESKPSKGKLSAHLLEREADVMRRLHHPAIPDLLDVFTSGRRSYIVTEYIRGQTLEDCIFEQGLRYTERECVELAGQLLAPVAHVHEQGYIHGDVRIPNVILREGTVHLIDFGLARRLGEPLLPELKRRMREVPEPEDEPATPDHDLQDIGHFLLFMLYSAYEPEKGREPASWQEELKLTPELHQMLERLLGLRPSYEGGATELQAEIENVLLKLQ
;
A
#
# COMPACT_ATOMS: atom_id res chain seq x y z
N MET A 1 18.62 -4.45 28.02
CA MET A 1 17.64 -3.97 27.03
C MET A 1 17.32 -5.01 25.95
N GLU A 2 18.30 -5.74 25.41
CA GLU A 2 18.12 -6.79 24.38
C GLU A 2 17.27 -7.99 24.80
N LEU A 3 17.42 -8.48 26.03
CA LEU A 3 16.61 -9.59 26.55
C LEU A 3 15.10 -9.28 26.55
N ARG A 4 14.70 -8.06 26.89
CA ARG A 4 13.28 -7.64 26.83
C ARG A 4 12.74 -7.61 25.40
N ARG A 5 13.57 -7.20 24.41
CA ARG A 5 13.19 -7.20 22.98
C ARG A 5 13.08 -8.61 22.44
N SER A 6 13.96 -9.51 22.84
CA SER A 6 13.93 -10.92 22.47
C SER A 6 12.69 -11.64 23.02
N TRP A 7 12.34 -11.40 24.30
CA TRP A 7 11.12 -11.92 24.91
C TRP A 7 9.84 -11.35 24.27
N GLN A 8 9.82 -10.08 23.90
CA GLN A 8 8.67 -9.48 23.20
C GLN A 8 8.51 -10.04 21.79
N ARG A 9 9.61 -10.36 21.07
CA ARG A 9 9.52 -11.06 19.78
C ARG A 9 8.98 -12.49 19.95
N LEU A 10 9.46 -13.22 20.92
CA LEU A 10 8.96 -14.58 21.21
C LEU A 10 7.49 -14.59 21.64
N LEU A 11 7.09 -13.68 22.52
CA LEU A 11 5.67 -13.54 22.91
C LEU A 11 4.81 -13.12 21.71
N GLY A 12 5.31 -12.27 20.82
CA GLY A 12 4.61 -11.89 19.58
C GLY A 12 4.32 -13.10 18.68
N LEU A 13 5.29 -14.01 18.54
CA LEU A 13 5.10 -15.25 17.76
C LEU A 13 4.00 -16.16 18.33
N TRP A 14 3.68 -16.06 19.62
CA TRP A 14 2.63 -16.83 20.26
C TRP A 14 1.27 -16.13 20.28
N THR A 15 1.26 -14.81 20.41
CA THR A 15 0.04 -14.00 20.55
C THR A 15 -0.54 -13.54 19.22
N ASP A 16 0.30 -13.40 18.18
CA ASP A 16 -0.09 -12.95 16.84
C ASP A 16 -0.27 -14.12 15.85
N ARG A 17 -0.53 -15.34 16.38
CA ARG A 17 -0.79 -16.47 15.50
C ARG A 17 -2.05 -16.22 14.69
N PRO A 18 -2.02 -16.48 13.38
CA PRO A 18 -3.20 -16.44 12.55
C PRO A 18 -4.29 -17.36 13.13
N ARG A 19 -5.52 -16.93 13.01
CA ARG A 19 -6.67 -17.76 13.32
C ARG A 19 -6.82 -18.87 12.29
N ARG A 20 -7.42 -19.96 12.69
CA ARG A 20 -7.67 -21.10 11.80
C ARG A 20 -8.86 -20.80 10.88
N GLU A 21 -8.83 -21.34 9.69
CA GLU A 21 -9.98 -21.40 8.79
C GLU A 21 -11.19 -22.02 9.50
N GLY A 22 -12.38 -21.53 9.16
CA GLY A 22 -13.63 -21.90 9.82
C GLY A 22 -13.87 -21.26 11.19
N THR A 23 -12.90 -20.47 11.73
CA THR A 23 -13.13 -19.71 12.96
C THR A 23 -14.08 -18.55 12.69
N THR A 24 -15.14 -18.41 13.49
CA THR A 24 -16.07 -17.27 13.41
C THR A 24 -15.65 -16.16 14.38
N ILE A 25 -15.55 -14.93 13.91
CA ILE A 25 -15.26 -13.72 14.67
C ILE A 25 -16.56 -12.97 14.90
N ALA A 26 -16.79 -12.52 16.15
CA ALA A 26 -17.99 -11.77 16.55
C ALA A 26 -19.32 -12.42 16.12
N GLU A 27 -19.38 -13.77 16.07
CA GLU A 27 -20.56 -14.56 15.68
C GLU A 27 -21.12 -14.20 14.29
N ARG A 28 -20.25 -13.60 13.43
CA ARG A 28 -20.67 -13.08 12.11
C ARG A 28 -19.69 -13.33 10.98
N TYR A 29 -18.39 -13.25 11.23
CA TYR A 29 -17.39 -13.31 10.17
C TYR A 29 -16.63 -14.64 10.24
N THR A 30 -16.92 -15.55 9.33
CA THR A 30 -16.24 -16.86 9.26
C THR A 30 -15.03 -16.78 8.35
N ILE A 31 -13.85 -17.05 8.92
CA ILE A 31 -12.56 -17.00 8.21
C ILE A 31 -12.50 -18.10 7.16
N GLN A 32 -12.18 -17.72 5.92
CA GLN A 32 -11.87 -18.63 4.83
C GLN A 32 -10.36 -18.86 4.70
N GLU A 33 -9.57 -17.77 4.63
CA GLU A 33 -8.11 -17.83 4.50
C GLU A 33 -7.42 -16.60 5.08
N LEU A 34 -6.10 -16.70 5.27
CA LEU A 34 -5.26 -15.58 5.65
C LEU A 34 -4.76 -14.88 4.39
N LEU A 35 -5.16 -13.62 4.16
CA LEU A 35 -4.70 -12.79 3.04
C LEU A 35 -3.34 -12.16 3.27
N GLY A 36 -3.00 -11.83 4.54
CA GLY A 36 -1.73 -11.17 4.80
C GLY A 36 -1.40 -10.98 6.29
N MET A 37 -0.11 -10.82 6.56
CA MET A 37 0.45 -10.57 7.89
C MET A 37 1.28 -9.28 7.89
N GLY A 38 0.61 -8.15 8.04
CA GLY A 38 1.27 -6.85 8.15
C GLY A 38 1.96 -6.63 9.50
N SER A 39 2.66 -5.51 9.65
CA SER A 39 3.38 -5.16 10.89
C SER A 39 2.46 -4.99 12.10
N TYR A 40 1.23 -4.51 11.90
CA TYR A 40 0.29 -4.11 12.95
C TYR A 40 -1.01 -4.90 12.94
N GLY A 41 -1.29 -5.65 11.88
CA GLY A 41 -2.55 -6.40 11.72
C GLY A 41 -2.37 -7.72 10.97
N LEU A 42 -3.42 -8.51 11.04
CA LEU A 42 -3.62 -9.74 10.26
C LEU A 42 -4.86 -9.51 9.42
N THR A 43 -4.80 -9.78 8.13
CA THR A 43 -5.94 -9.61 7.21
C THR A 43 -6.41 -10.98 6.72
N TYR A 44 -7.71 -11.21 6.80
CA TYR A 44 -8.36 -12.47 6.43
C TYR A 44 -9.42 -12.22 5.37
N LEU A 45 -9.56 -13.17 4.46
CA LEU A 45 -10.80 -13.35 3.72
C LEU A 45 -11.82 -14.02 4.64
N CYS A 46 -13.00 -13.43 4.77
CA CYS A 46 -14.09 -13.95 5.56
C CYS A 46 -15.39 -14.00 4.76
N THR A 47 -16.29 -14.92 5.14
CA THR A 47 -17.71 -14.82 4.79
C THR A 47 -18.42 -14.02 5.87
N ASP A 48 -19.19 -13.01 5.50
CA ASP A 48 -20.17 -12.37 6.37
C ASP A 48 -21.43 -13.27 6.43
N ASP A 49 -21.61 -13.99 7.52
CA ASP A 49 -22.68 -14.98 7.70
C ASP A 49 -24.09 -14.38 7.69
N GLN A 50 -24.22 -13.05 7.80
CA GLN A 50 -25.50 -12.36 7.71
C GLN A 50 -26.03 -12.26 6.26
N ASN A 51 -25.14 -12.17 5.28
CA ASN A 51 -25.54 -11.94 3.89
C ASN A 51 -24.81 -12.83 2.87
N GLY A 52 -23.88 -13.68 3.32
CA GLY A 52 -23.11 -14.61 2.49
C GLY A 52 -22.04 -13.95 1.63
N ARG A 53 -21.73 -12.67 1.83
CA ARG A 53 -20.71 -11.95 1.04
C ARG A 53 -19.31 -12.22 1.56
N GLU A 54 -18.35 -12.22 0.64
CA GLU A 54 -16.93 -12.19 0.98
C GLU A 54 -16.53 -10.77 1.38
N VAL A 55 -15.73 -10.68 2.44
CA VAL A 55 -15.21 -9.44 3.01
C VAL A 55 -13.75 -9.61 3.41
N ALA A 56 -12.97 -8.52 3.38
CA ALA A 56 -11.65 -8.49 3.97
C ALA A 56 -11.74 -7.99 5.42
N LEU A 57 -11.29 -8.81 6.38
CA LEU A 57 -11.31 -8.50 7.80
C LEU A 57 -9.88 -8.32 8.30
N LYS A 58 -9.53 -7.13 8.77
CA LYS A 58 -8.23 -6.82 9.36
C LYS A 58 -8.34 -6.77 10.88
N GLU A 59 -7.50 -7.54 11.56
CA GLU A 59 -7.46 -7.72 13.02
C GLU A 59 -6.20 -7.07 13.58
N SER A 60 -6.30 -6.27 14.66
CA SER A 60 -5.16 -5.68 15.35
C SER A 60 -4.29 -6.74 16.05
N LYS A 61 -2.96 -6.61 15.97
CA LYS A 61 -2.02 -7.54 16.63
C LYS A 61 -1.92 -7.27 18.12
N PRO A 62 -2.24 -8.24 18.99
CA PRO A 62 -2.13 -8.08 20.45
C PRO A 62 -0.71 -7.78 20.92
N SER A 63 0.34 -8.32 20.26
CA SER A 63 1.74 -8.04 20.61
C SER A 63 2.14 -6.57 20.50
N LYS A 64 1.38 -5.80 19.72
CA LYS A 64 1.58 -4.36 19.51
C LYS A 64 0.73 -3.51 20.46
N GLY A 65 -0.11 -4.13 21.27
CA GLY A 65 -0.93 -3.50 22.29
C GLY A 65 -1.83 -2.38 21.75
N LYS A 66 -1.88 -1.28 22.48
CA LYS A 66 -2.72 -0.13 22.12
C LYS A 66 -2.35 0.52 20.78
N LEU A 67 -1.09 0.40 20.35
CA LEU A 67 -0.66 1.02 19.10
C LEU A 67 -1.38 0.40 17.89
N SER A 68 -1.46 -0.93 17.81
CA SER A 68 -2.14 -1.57 16.67
C SER A 68 -3.64 -1.28 16.64
N ALA A 69 -4.29 -1.22 17.81
CA ALA A 69 -5.70 -0.84 17.90
C ALA A 69 -5.90 0.61 17.43
N HIS A 70 -5.05 1.54 17.91
CA HIS A 70 -5.10 2.95 17.51
C HIS A 70 -4.85 3.16 16.01
N LEU A 71 -3.89 2.44 15.43
CA LEU A 71 -3.65 2.52 13.98
C LEU A 71 -4.86 2.02 13.19
N LEU A 72 -5.50 0.94 13.64
CA LEU A 72 -6.70 0.42 12.99
C LEU A 72 -7.89 1.40 13.08
N GLU A 73 -8.06 2.08 14.23
CA GLU A 73 -9.07 3.13 14.40
C GLU A 73 -8.80 4.30 13.44
N ARG A 74 -7.55 4.74 13.30
CA ARG A 74 -7.17 5.79 12.34
C ARG A 74 -7.45 5.37 10.90
N GLU A 75 -7.10 4.15 10.53
CA GLU A 75 -7.40 3.57 9.22
C GLU A 75 -8.91 3.62 8.94
N ALA A 76 -9.74 3.20 9.89
CA ALA A 76 -11.19 3.27 9.78
C ALA A 76 -11.69 4.71 9.62
N ASP A 77 -11.11 5.68 10.35
CA ASP A 77 -11.52 7.10 10.29
C ASP A 77 -11.18 7.73 8.93
N VAL A 78 -10.08 7.32 8.31
CA VAL A 78 -9.73 7.72 6.94
C VAL A 78 -10.72 7.09 5.96
N MET A 79 -10.89 5.77 6.01
CA MET A 79 -11.73 5.01 5.06
C MET A 79 -13.21 5.45 5.09
N ARG A 80 -13.75 5.91 6.22
CA ARG A 80 -15.10 6.49 6.28
C ARG A 80 -15.32 7.72 5.40
N ARG A 81 -14.25 8.36 4.95
CA ARG A 81 -14.28 9.57 4.11
C ARG A 81 -13.99 9.31 2.65
N LEU A 82 -13.48 8.10 2.36
CA LEU A 82 -13.07 7.73 1.02
C LEU A 82 -14.19 6.95 0.32
N HIS A 83 -14.70 7.53 -0.76
CA HIS A 83 -15.71 6.90 -1.61
C HIS A 83 -15.25 6.98 -3.06
N HIS A 84 -14.57 5.93 -3.52
CA HIS A 84 -13.99 5.88 -4.86
C HIS A 84 -14.04 4.43 -5.40
N PRO A 85 -14.40 4.20 -6.66
CA PRO A 85 -14.56 2.84 -7.20
C PRO A 85 -13.30 1.97 -7.15
N ALA A 86 -12.12 2.59 -7.09
CA ALA A 86 -10.84 1.90 -6.94
C ALA A 86 -10.32 1.83 -5.49
N ILE A 87 -11.16 2.12 -4.49
CA ILE A 87 -10.87 1.99 -3.06
C ILE A 87 -11.97 1.13 -2.44
N PRO A 88 -11.65 0.07 -1.68
CA PRO A 88 -12.69 -0.76 -1.03
C PRO A 88 -13.51 0.04 -0.02
N ASP A 89 -14.82 -0.17 -0.01
CA ASP A 89 -15.70 0.43 0.99
C ASP A 89 -15.43 -0.13 2.39
N LEU A 90 -15.48 0.72 3.41
CA LEU A 90 -15.50 0.32 4.81
C LEU A 90 -16.91 -0.18 5.17
N LEU A 91 -17.02 -1.45 5.57
CA LEU A 91 -18.30 -2.11 5.87
C LEU A 91 -18.63 -2.15 7.35
N ASP A 92 -17.62 -2.39 8.21
CA ASP A 92 -17.84 -2.51 9.66
C ASP A 92 -16.58 -2.16 10.44
N VAL A 93 -16.76 -1.71 11.69
CA VAL A 93 -15.69 -1.45 12.67
C VAL A 93 -16.17 -1.88 14.04
N PHE A 94 -15.46 -2.81 14.68
CA PHE A 94 -15.85 -3.30 16.00
C PHE A 94 -14.66 -3.74 16.84
N THR A 95 -14.92 -3.98 18.11
CA THR A 95 -13.97 -4.60 19.04
C THR A 95 -14.56 -5.90 19.58
N SER A 96 -13.73 -6.93 19.69
CA SER A 96 -14.09 -8.18 20.33
C SER A 96 -12.95 -8.66 21.23
N GLY A 97 -13.22 -8.79 22.51
CA GLY A 97 -12.21 -9.05 23.52
C GLY A 97 -11.20 -7.92 23.61
N ARG A 98 -9.92 -8.21 23.28
CA ARG A 98 -8.80 -7.25 23.33
C ARG A 98 -8.32 -6.79 21.94
N ARG A 99 -9.11 -7.06 20.91
CA ARG A 99 -8.72 -6.81 19.53
C ARG A 99 -9.72 -5.88 18.86
N SER A 100 -9.20 -4.99 18.04
CA SER A 100 -9.98 -4.12 17.16
C SER A 100 -9.99 -4.73 15.76
N TYR A 101 -11.09 -4.52 15.05
CA TYR A 101 -11.34 -5.06 13.72
C TYR A 101 -11.90 -3.98 12.81
N ILE A 102 -11.45 -4.01 11.56
CA ILE A 102 -12.12 -3.33 10.45
C ILE A 102 -12.50 -4.36 9.39
N VAL A 103 -13.63 -4.15 8.77
CA VAL A 103 -14.15 -5.00 7.69
C VAL A 103 -14.35 -4.11 6.48
N THR A 104 -13.79 -4.51 5.37
CA THR A 104 -13.90 -3.80 4.10
C THR A 104 -14.44 -4.71 3.01
N GLU A 105 -14.84 -4.13 1.91
CA GLU A 105 -15.09 -4.88 0.68
C GLU A 105 -13.86 -5.72 0.34
N TYR A 106 -14.10 -6.98 -0.05
CA TYR A 106 -13.05 -7.82 -0.59
C TYR A 106 -12.91 -7.60 -2.09
N ILE A 107 -11.76 -7.09 -2.51
CA ILE A 107 -11.44 -6.92 -3.92
C ILE A 107 -10.88 -8.23 -4.45
N ARG A 108 -11.67 -8.95 -5.25
CA ARG A 108 -11.23 -10.18 -5.92
C ARG A 108 -10.23 -9.84 -7.01
N GLY A 109 -8.97 -10.17 -6.79
CA GLY A 109 -7.86 -9.91 -7.69
C GLY A 109 -6.56 -10.36 -7.05
N GLN A 110 -5.45 -9.99 -7.67
CA GLN A 110 -4.13 -10.28 -7.15
C GLN A 110 -3.38 -8.98 -6.96
N THR A 111 -2.51 -8.94 -5.96
CA THR A 111 -1.62 -7.79 -5.82
C THR A 111 -0.64 -7.76 -6.98
N LEU A 112 -0.17 -6.59 -7.35
CA LEU A 112 0.88 -6.49 -8.37
C LEU A 112 2.19 -7.16 -7.92
N GLU A 113 2.39 -7.28 -6.60
CA GLU A 113 3.47 -8.09 -6.04
C GLU A 113 3.33 -9.56 -6.42
N ASP A 114 2.14 -10.16 -6.21
CA ASP A 114 1.86 -11.56 -6.58
C ASP A 114 1.95 -11.77 -8.09
N CYS A 115 1.43 -10.83 -8.88
CA CYS A 115 1.53 -10.86 -10.34
C CYS A 115 2.99 -10.96 -10.81
N ILE A 116 3.90 -10.17 -10.22
CA ILE A 116 5.31 -10.16 -10.60
C ILE A 116 6.05 -11.36 -10.03
N PHE A 117 5.95 -11.62 -8.73
CA PHE A 117 6.83 -12.60 -8.06
C PHE A 117 6.28 -14.02 -8.06
N GLU A 118 4.96 -14.20 -7.99
CA GLU A 118 4.38 -15.55 -7.98
C GLU A 118 4.00 -16.02 -9.38
N GLN A 119 3.50 -15.12 -10.24
CA GLN A 119 3.10 -15.47 -11.60
C GLN A 119 4.20 -15.20 -12.64
N GLY A 120 5.24 -14.44 -12.28
CA GLY A 120 6.33 -14.09 -13.18
C GLY A 120 5.91 -13.15 -14.32
N LEU A 121 4.84 -12.35 -14.12
CA LEU A 121 4.38 -11.39 -15.10
C LEU A 121 5.42 -10.28 -15.28
N ARG A 122 5.58 -9.86 -16.52
CA ARG A 122 6.46 -8.77 -16.93
C ARG A 122 5.63 -7.71 -17.62
N TYR A 123 5.90 -6.46 -17.31
CA TYR A 123 5.14 -5.33 -17.82
C TYR A 123 6.01 -4.48 -18.75
N THR A 124 5.46 -4.12 -19.89
CA THR A 124 6.07 -3.14 -20.81
C THR A 124 6.07 -1.73 -20.22
N GLU A 125 6.89 -0.81 -20.73
CA GLU A 125 6.85 0.60 -20.34
C GLU A 125 5.44 1.17 -20.39
N ARG A 126 4.71 0.89 -21.47
CA ARG A 126 3.34 1.35 -21.66
C ARG A 126 2.39 0.84 -20.57
N GLU A 127 2.41 -0.46 -20.31
CA GLU A 127 1.57 -1.05 -19.26
C GLU A 127 1.91 -0.50 -17.86
N CYS A 128 3.20 -0.30 -17.58
CA CYS A 128 3.63 0.32 -16.32
C CYS A 128 3.07 1.74 -16.14
N VAL A 129 3.14 2.55 -17.19
CA VAL A 129 2.63 3.94 -17.18
C VAL A 129 1.09 3.97 -17.13
N GLU A 130 0.41 3.07 -17.83
CA GLU A 130 -1.06 2.92 -17.77
C GLU A 130 -1.53 2.54 -16.37
N LEU A 131 -0.86 1.60 -15.70
CA LEU A 131 -1.16 1.21 -14.31
C LEU A 131 -0.87 2.35 -13.32
N ALA A 132 0.23 3.08 -13.49
CA ALA A 132 0.52 4.28 -12.69
C ALA A 132 -0.54 5.37 -12.86
N GLY A 133 -1.01 5.59 -14.09
CA GLY A 133 -2.11 6.52 -14.38
C GLY A 133 -3.43 6.11 -13.73
N GLN A 134 -3.78 4.83 -13.75
CA GLN A 134 -4.95 4.33 -13.02
C GLN A 134 -4.81 4.48 -11.51
N LEU A 135 -3.61 4.24 -10.95
CA LEU A 135 -3.33 4.36 -9.52
C LEU A 135 -3.39 5.82 -9.05
N LEU A 136 -3.07 6.78 -9.91
CA LEU A 136 -3.12 8.20 -9.60
C LEU A 136 -4.54 8.67 -9.24
N ALA A 137 -5.60 8.11 -9.84
CA ALA A 137 -6.98 8.51 -9.59
C ALA A 137 -7.42 8.29 -8.13
N PRO A 138 -7.31 7.09 -7.52
CA PRO A 138 -7.61 6.90 -6.11
C PRO A 138 -6.67 7.70 -5.19
N VAL A 139 -5.38 7.89 -5.53
CA VAL A 139 -4.45 8.71 -4.75
C VAL A 139 -4.88 10.19 -4.77
N ALA A 140 -5.24 10.74 -5.93
CA ALA A 140 -5.76 12.10 -6.03
C ALA A 140 -7.03 12.28 -5.18
N HIS A 141 -7.94 11.31 -5.19
CA HIS A 141 -9.13 11.32 -4.33
C HIS A 141 -8.76 11.37 -2.84
N VAL A 142 -7.77 10.60 -2.39
CA VAL A 142 -7.26 10.65 -1.00
C VAL A 142 -6.75 12.04 -0.65
N HIS A 143 -6.00 12.70 -1.56
CA HIS A 143 -5.49 14.05 -1.38
C HIS A 143 -6.63 15.10 -1.30
N GLU A 144 -7.67 14.97 -2.14
CA GLU A 144 -8.87 15.82 -2.10
C GLU A 144 -9.62 15.73 -0.77
N GLN A 145 -9.59 14.55 -0.11
CA GLN A 145 -10.17 14.36 1.22
C GLN A 145 -9.26 14.87 2.35
N GLY A 146 -8.11 15.47 2.03
CA GLY A 146 -7.17 16.04 2.99
C GLY A 146 -6.24 15.05 3.66
N TYR A 147 -5.96 13.91 3.02
CA TYR A 147 -5.06 12.87 3.51
C TYR A 147 -3.99 12.53 2.49
N ILE A 148 -2.96 11.80 2.92
CA ILE A 148 -2.09 11.00 2.08
C ILE A 148 -2.29 9.54 2.41
N HIS A 149 -1.99 8.63 1.45
CA HIS A 149 -2.00 7.19 1.67
C HIS A 149 -0.77 6.76 2.51
N GLY A 150 0.43 7.23 2.11
CA GLY A 150 1.68 7.04 2.84
C GLY A 150 2.29 5.64 2.75
N ASP A 151 1.80 4.77 1.85
CA ASP A 151 2.36 3.44 1.57
C ASP A 151 1.90 2.94 0.18
N VAL A 152 2.01 3.78 -0.85
CA VAL A 152 1.62 3.43 -2.23
C VAL A 152 2.70 2.55 -2.86
N ARG A 153 2.46 1.23 -2.88
CA ARG A 153 3.42 0.24 -3.39
C ARG A 153 2.73 -1.02 -3.91
N ILE A 154 3.45 -1.85 -4.66
CA ILE A 154 2.90 -3.02 -5.38
C ILE A 154 2.11 -4.02 -4.51
N PRO A 155 2.43 -4.31 -3.21
CA PRO A 155 1.59 -5.16 -2.37
C PRO A 155 0.25 -4.53 -1.99
N ASN A 156 0.13 -3.21 -2.08
CA ASN A 156 -1.08 -2.45 -1.73
C ASN A 156 -1.92 -2.06 -2.97
N VAL A 157 -1.60 -2.63 -4.12
CA VAL A 157 -2.30 -2.41 -5.39
C VAL A 157 -2.79 -3.73 -5.94
N ILE A 158 -4.12 -3.92 -5.98
CA ILE A 158 -4.77 -5.10 -6.55
C ILE A 158 -5.15 -4.82 -7.99
N LEU A 159 -4.80 -5.75 -8.88
CA LEU A 159 -5.26 -5.77 -10.27
C LEU A 159 -6.48 -6.71 -10.38
N ARG A 160 -7.63 -6.15 -10.71
CA ARG A 160 -8.87 -6.86 -10.96
C ARG A 160 -9.36 -6.58 -12.38
N GLU A 161 -9.34 -7.58 -13.26
CA GLU A 161 -9.84 -7.45 -14.63
C GLU A 161 -9.26 -6.24 -15.40
N GLY A 162 -7.95 -5.96 -15.19
CA GLY A 162 -7.26 -4.82 -15.81
C GLY A 162 -7.47 -3.48 -15.10
N THR A 163 -8.22 -3.45 -14.00
CA THR A 163 -8.47 -2.22 -13.20
C THR A 163 -7.69 -2.26 -11.89
N VAL A 164 -7.02 -1.15 -11.58
CA VAL A 164 -6.25 -0.95 -10.34
C VAL A 164 -7.17 -0.60 -9.17
N HIS A 165 -6.92 -1.23 -8.02
CA HIS A 165 -7.55 -0.90 -6.75
C HIS A 165 -6.48 -0.67 -5.69
N LEU A 166 -6.58 0.44 -4.95
CA LEU A 166 -5.66 0.81 -3.87
C LEU A 166 -6.23 0.34 -2.53
N ILE A 167 -5.43 -0.41 -1.77
CA ILE A 167 -5.82 -1.00 -0.48
C ILE A 167 -4.83 -0.63 0.62
N ASP A 168 -5.16 -0.93 1.87
CA ASP A 168 -4.34 -0.77 3.09
C ASP A 168 -4.00 0.69 3.44
N PHE A 169 -4.93 1.36 4.09
CA PHE A 169 -4.79 2.74 4.59
C PHE A 169 -4.17 2.84 5.99
N GLY A 170 -3.47 1.79 6.44
CA GLY A 170 -2.88 1.72 7.80
C GLY A 170 -1.80 2.75 8.11
N LEU A 171 -1.19 3.37 7.10
CA LEU A 171 -0.23 4.47 7.24
C LEU A 171 -0.79 5.83 6.79
N ALA A 172 -2.06 5.86 6.37
CA ALA A 172 -2.69 7.10 5.95
C ALA A 172 -2.74 8.15 7.08
N ARG A 173 -2.50 9.41 6.72
CA ARG A 173 -2.45 10.54 7.66
C ARG A 173 -2.93 11.82 7.01
N ARG A 174 -3.39 12.76 7.82
CA ARG A 174 -3.86 14.07 7.33
C ARG A 174 -2.71 14.87 6.73
N LEU A 175 -3.01 15.66 5.73
CA LEU A 175 -2.06 16.65 5.20
C LEU A 175 -1.57 17.57 6.33
N GLY A 176 -0.25 17.79 6.38
CA GLY A 176 0.40 18.56 7.44
C GLY A 176 0.66 17.79 8.74
N GLU A 177 0.14 16.57 8.88
CA GLU A 177 0.37 15.74 10.08
C GLU A 177 1.74 15.05 9.99
N PRO A 178 2.57 15.13 11.06
CA PRO A 178 3.83 14.40 11.09
C PRO A 178 3.60 12.89 11.27
N LEU A 179 4.59 12.08 10.90
CA LEU A 179 4.58 10.65 11.18
C LEU A 179 4.53 10.38 12.69
N LEU A 180 3.72 9.41 13.11
CA LEU A 180 3.62 9.04 14.52
C LEU A 180 4.99 8.63 15.09
N PRO A 181 5.37 9.11 16.30
CA PRO A 181 6.67 8.81 16.91
C PRO A 181 6.97 7.31 17.07
N GLU A 182 5.91 6.50 17.21
CA GLU A 182 6.01 5.05 17.32
C GLU A 182 6.39 4.40 15.99
N LEU A 183 5.92 4.95 14.87
CA LEU A 183 6.27 4.52 13.52
C LEU A 183 7.70 4.95 13.18
N LYS A 184 8.06 6.21 13.46
CA LYS A 184 9.43 6.74 13.29
C LYS A 184 10.50 5.86 13.94
N ARG A 185 10.25 5.38 15.17
CA ARG A 185 11.20 4.52 15.88
C ARG A 185 11.48 3.18 15.20
N ARG A 186 10.64 2.74 14.28
CA ARG A 186 10.80 1.47 13.55
C ARG A 186 11.45 1.65 12.19
N MET A 187 11.27 2.79 11.56
CA MET A 187 11.85 3.15 10.25
C MET A 187 13.30 3.66 10.36
N ARG A 188 13.92 3.58 11.55
CA ARG A 188 15.23 4.14 11.90
C ARG A 188 16.46 3.66 11.12
N GLU A 189 16.28 2.87 10.08
CA GLU A 189 17.39 2.47 9.19
C GLU A 189 17.59 3.43 8.01
N VAL A 190 16.69 4.40 7.83
CA VAL A 190 16.81 5.46 6.81
C VAL A 190 16.84 6.82 7.52
N PRO A 191 17.83 7.68 7.26
CA PRO A 191 17.84 9.04 7.81
C PRO A 191 16.79 9.89 7.08
N GLU A 192 15.54 9.82 7.55
CA GLU A 192 14.51 10.78 7.15
C GLU A 192 14.55 12.02 8.05
N PRO A 193 14.22 13.21 7.51
CA PRO A 193 14.06 14.43 8.30
C PRO A 193 13.04 14.20 9.40
N GLU A 194 13.42 14.47 10.65
CA GLU A 194 12.70 14.01 11.84
C GLU A 194 11.25 14.52 12.02
N ASP A 195 10.78 15.47 11.21
CA ASP A 195 9.46 16.09 11.36
C ASP A 195 8.81 16.55 10.06
N GLU A 196 9.06 15.86 8.95
CA GLU A 196 8.46 16.26 7.68
C GLU A 196 6.94 16.05 7.71
N PRO A 197 6.15 17.13 7.52
CA PRO A 197 4.69 17.04 7.49
C PRO A 197 4.22 16.28 6.25
N ALA A 198 3.10 15.58 6.37
CA ALA A 198 2.50 14.88 5.24
C ALA A 198 2.14 15.86 4.12
N THR A 199 2.69 15.63 2.94
CA THR A 199 2.38 16.36 1.72
C THR A 199 1.99 15.38 0.61
N PRO A 200 1.25 15.81 -0.42
CA PRO A 200 0.95 14.97 -1.58
C PRO A 200 2.18 14.39 -2.25
N ASP A 201 3.33 15.08 -2.18
CA ASP A 201 4.58 14.64 -2.78
C ASP A 201 5.06 13.28 -2.26
N HIS A 202 4.73 12.91 -1.02
CA HIS A 202 5.05 11.58 -0.49
C HIS A 202 4.41 10.47 -1.33
N ASP A 203 3.11 10.58 -1.60
CA ASP A 203 2.42 9.57 -2.42
C ASP A 203 2.86 9.64 -3.89
N LEU A 204 3.21 10.83 -4.42
CA LEU A 204 3.76 10.95 -5.77
C LEU A 204 5.15 10.31 -5.88
N GLN A 205 5.99 10.43 -4.85
CA GLN A 205 7.27 9.71 -4.78
C GLN A 205 7.05 8.20 -4.67
N ASP A 206 6.08 7.76 -3.87
CA ASP A 206 5.69 6.36 -3.78
C ASP A 206 5.24 5.81 -5.15
N ILE A 207 4.45 6.60 -5.94
CA ILE A 207 4.11 6.26 -7.33
C ILE A 207 5.37 6.14 -8.20
N GLY A 208 6.38 6.98 -7.98
CA GLY A 208 7.69 6.87 -8.65
C GLY A 208 8.39 5.56 -8.35
N HIS A 209 8.45 5.17 -7.08
CA HIS A 209 9.00 3.89 -6.65
C HIS A 209 8.18 2.70 -7.17
N PHE A 210 6.85 2.80 -7.11
CA PHE A 210 5.94 1.82 -7.70
C PHE A 210 6.24 1.62 -9.20
N LEU A 211 6.29 2.70 -9.97
CA LEU A 211 6.56 2.67 -11.41
C LEU A 211 7.94 2.07 -11.71
N LEU A 212 8.97 2.48 -10.97
CA LEU A 212 10.31 1.94 -11.10
C LEU A 212 10.32 0.42 -10.84
N PHE A 213 9.63 -0.05 -9.80
CA PHE A 213 9.52 -1.46 -9.49
C PHE A 213 8.82 -2.26 -10.60
N MET A 214 7.73 -1.71 -11.15
CA MET A 214 7.02 -2.31 -12.28
C MET A 214 7.93 -2.44 -13.52
N LEU A 215 8.71 -1.42 -13.84
CA LEU A 215 9.65 -1.43 -14.95
C LEU A 215 10.76 -2.48 -14.78
N TYR A 216 11.23 -2.70 -13.56
CA TYR A 216 12.19 -3.75 -13.26
C TYR A 216 11.60 -5.17 -13.43
N SER A 217 10.29 -5.35 -13.49
CA SER A 217 9.69 -6.67 -13.76
C SER A 217 10.12 -7.27 -15.08
N ALA A 218 10.44 -6.43 -16.09
CA ALA A 218 10.92 -6.87 -17.41
C ALA A 218 12.45 -6.78 -17.57
N TYR A 219 13.18 -6.29 -16.56
CA TYR A 219 14.63 -6.14 -16.63
C TYR A 219 15.34 -7.48 -16.48
N GLU A 220 16.29 -7.73 -17.38
CA GLU A 220 17.18 -8.91 -17.32
C GLU A 220 18.62 -8.43 -17.11
N PRO A 221 19.24 -8.69 -15.93
CA PRO A 221 20.60 -8.29 -15.68
C PRO A 221 21.59 -8.98 -16.63
N GLU A 222 22.52 -8.22 -17.20
CA GLU A 222 23.60 -8.77 -18.00
C GLU A 222 24.55 -9.60 -17.11
N LYS A 223 24.84 -10.85 -17.53
CA LYS A 223 25.73 -11.74 -16.78
C LYS A 223 27.11 -11.13 -16.60
N GLY A 224 27.55 -10.98 -15.35
CA GLY A 224 28.89 -10.49 -15.00
C GLY A 224 29.01 -8.95 -14.95
N ARG A 225 27.93 -8.21 -15.14
CA ARG A 225 27.90 -6.77 -14.90
C ARG A 225 27.55 -6.50 -13.43
N GLU A 226 28.26 -5.58 -12.81
CA GLU A 226 27.89 -5.12 -11.46
C GLU A 226 26.60 -4.29 -11.53
N PRO A 227 25.77 -4.31 -10.45
CA PRO A 227 24.58 -3.48 -10.38
C PRO A 227 24.92 -2.01 -10.59
N ALA A 228 24.15 -1.34 -11.43
CA ALA A 228 24.31 0.07 -11.76
C ALA A 228 23.08 0.87 -11.29
N SER A 229 23.06 2.16 -11.56
CA SER A 229 21.86 2.97 -11.31
C SER A 229 20.73 2.58 -12.27
N TRP A 230 19.47 2.81 -11.88
CA TRP A 230 18.33 2.54 -12.74
C TRP A 230 18.40 3.29 -14.07
N GLN A 231 19.02 4.48 -14.10
CA GLN A 231 19.25 5.27 -15.31
C GLN A 231 20.17 4.57 -16.32
N GLU A 232 21.07 3.71 -15.84
CA GLU A 232 21.99 2.94 -16.66
C GLU A 232 21.47 1.57 -17.03
N GLU A 233 20.61 0.98 -16.16
CA GLU A 233 20.04 -0.35 -16.34
C GLU A 233 18.79 -0.34 -17.22
N LEU A 234 17.91 0.64 -17.05
CA LEU A 234 16.66 0.74 -17.79
C LEU A 234 16.82 1.65 -19.01
N LYS A 235 16.59 1.10 -20.19
CA LYS A 235 16.61 1.85 -21.46
C LYS A 235 15.24 2.45 -21.75
N LEU A 236 14.87 3.49 -21.02
CA LEU A 236 13.56 4.12 -21.09
C LEU A 236 13.49 5.20 -22.19
N THR A 237 12.27 5.50 -22.64
CA THR A 237 12.04 6.69 -23.46
C THR A 237 12.42 7.96 -22.70
N PRO A 238 12.91 9.03 -23.37
CA PRO A 238 13.34 10.25 -22.70
C PRO A 238 12.24 10.86 -21.80
N GLU A 239 11.00 10.82 -22.23
CA GLU A 239 9.85 11.35 -21.52
C GLU A 239 9.58 10.56 -20.24
N LEU A 240 9.59 9.22 -20.31
CA LEU A 240 9.40 8.36 -19.14
C LEU A 240 10.57 8.52 -18.15
N HIS A 241 11.80 8.63 -18.68
CA HIS A 241 12.98 8.87 -17.86
C HIS A 241 12.86 10.18 -17.06
N GLN A 242 12.44 11.28 -17.70
CA GLN A 242 12.24 12.58 -17.05
C GLN A 242 11.12 12.55 -16.01
N MET A 243 10.01 11.89 -16.31
CA MET A 243 8.90 11.69 -15.37
C MET A 243 9.37 10.94 -14.12
N LEU A 244 10.13 9.86 -14.27
CA LEU A 244 10.71 9.11 -13.15
C LEU A 244 11.67 9.96 -12.31
N GLU A 245 12.54 10.76 -12.94
CA GLU A 245 13.43 11.66 -12.20
C GLU A 245 12.68 12.68 -11.35
N ARG A 246 11.54 13.20 -11.83
CA ARG A 246 10.65 14.09 -11.06
C ARG A 246 10.00 13.36 -9.90
N LEU A 247 9.41 12.20 -10.16
CA LEU A 247 8.74 11.38 -9.14
C LEU A 247 9.70 10.93 -8.03
N LEU A 248 10.95 10.59 -8.38
CA LEU A 248 11.96 10.14 -7.42
C LEU A 248 12.73 11.31 -6.74
N GLY A 249 12.28 12.56 -6.93
CA GLY A 249 12.88 13.73 -6.29
C GLY A 249 14.25 14.14 -6.84
N LEU A 250 14.67 13.63 -8.01
CA LEU A 250 15.91 14.00 -8.69
C LEU A 250 15.75 15.28 -9.52
N ARG A 251 14.53 15.75 -9.71
CA ARG A 251 14.13 17.02 -10.34
C ARG A 251 13.03 17.68 -9.51
N PRO A 252 12.71 18.97 -9.76
CA PRO A 252 11.59 19.64 -9.09
C PRO A 252 10.29 18.83 -9.19
N SER A 253 9.60 18.73 -8.06
CA SER A 253 8.33 18.01 -7.93
C SER A 253 7.19 18.67 -8.74
N TYR A 254 6.00 18.11 -8.61
CA TYR A 254 4.78 18.54 -9.31
C TYR A 254 4.07 19.63 -8.51
N GLU A 255 4.28 20.91 -8.86
CA GLU A 255 3.59 22.03 -8.20
C GLU A 255 2.06 21.92 -8.31
N GLY A 256 1.57 21.41 -9.44
CA GLY A 256 0.15 21.11 -9.68
C GLY A 256 -0.31 19.75 -9.12
N GLY A 257 0.55 19.04 -8.39
CA GLY A 257 0.23 17.75 -7.76
C GLY A 257 -0.22 16.69 -8.76
N ALA A 258 -1.23 15.90 -8.38
CA ALA A 258 -1.75 14.80 -9.17
C ALA A 258 -2.27 15.22 -10.55
N THR A 259 -2.81 16.44 -10.69
CA THR A 259 -3.32 16.94 -11.98
C THR A 259 -2.21 17.16 -12.99
N GLU A 260 -1.07 17.71 -12.54
CA GLU A 260 0.09 17.92 -13.40
C GLU A 260 0.73 16.58 -13.81
N LEU A 261 0.86 15.65 -12.86
CA LEU A 261 1.34 14.30 -13.13
C LEU A 261 0.44 13.56 -14.12
N GLN A 262 -0.88 13.69 -14.02
CA GLN A 262 -1.82 13.07 -14.96
C GLN A 262 -1.56 13.56 -16.40
N ALA A 263 -1.37 14.86 -16.59
CA ALA A 263 -1.07 15.41 -17.91
C ALA A 263 0.28 14.92 -18.47
N GLU A 264 1.28 14.74 -17.60
CA GLU A 264 2.57 14.17 -18.00
C GLU A 264 2.47 12.69 -18.36
N ILE A 265 1.71 11.88 -17.62
CA ILE A 265 1.40 10.49 -17.93
C ILE A 265 0.76 10.37 -19.32
N GLU A 266 -0.24 11.19 -19.63
CA GLU A 266 -0.90 11.21 -20.94
C GLU A 266 0.09 11.53 -22.07
N ASN A 267 0.99 12.51 -21.84
CA ASN A 267 2.03 12.85 -22.82
C ASN A 267 3.02 11.70 -23.03
N VAL A 268 3.46 11.02 -21.96
CA VAL A 268 4.34 9.85 -22.04
C VAL A 268 3.66 8.72 -22.82
N LEU A 269 2.39 8.42 -22.54
CA LEU A 269 1.63 7.39 -23.26
C LEU A 269 1.49 7.66 -24.75
N LEU A 270 1.40 8.92 -25.16
CA LEU A 270 1.39 9.29 -26.59
C LEU A 270 2.74 8.99 -27.28
N LYS A 271 3.85 9.00 -26.56
CA LYS A 271 5.19 8.71 -27.08
C LYS A 271 5.56 7.22 -27.08
N LEU A 272 4.89 6.44 -26.25
CA LEU A 272 5.07 4.99 -26.15
C LEU A 272 4.25 4.18 -27.17
N GLN A 273 3.83 4.81 -28.27
CA GLN A 273 3.05 4.15 -29.35
C GLN A 273 3.89 3.18 -30.16
#